data_bc891a4871544136c920f6b42f3c6323
#
_entry.id   bc891a4871544136c920f6b42f3c6323
#
_cell.length_a   1.000
_cell.length_b   1.000
_cell.length_c   1.000
_cell.angle_alpha   90.00
_cell.angle_beta   90.00
_cell.angle_gamma   90.00
#
_symmetry.space_group_name_H-M   'P 1'
#
loop_
_entity.id
_entity.type
_entity.pdbx_description
1 polymer ?
#
loop_
_entity_poly.entity_id
_entity_poly.type
_entity_poly.pdbx_seq_one_letter_code
_entity_poly.pdbx_strand_id
1 'polypeptide(L)'
;MRPLIFLLVAALLAVPVARASERHPTLNELEGEVMCPVCGTTLDQSSSPAAQQIKRVIASRIAAGDTKSQIKNQLVAEYGDAILAAPEHKGLGLLAWWLPIAGIIAAAVIVGAGA
;
A
#
# COMPACT_ATOMS: atom_id res chain seq x y z
N MET A 1 10.25 -33.09 9.22
CA MET A 1 10.31 -32.08 8.14
C MET A 1 8.94 -31.43 7.88
N ARG A 2 7.85 -32.18 7.78
CA ARG A 2 6.49 -31.65 7.57
C ARG A 2 6.03 -30.61 8.63
N PRO A 3 6.16 -30.86 9.95
CA PRO A 3 5.74 -29.88 10.96
C PRO A 3 6.59 -28.60 10.96
N LEU A 4 7.85 -28.70 10.57
CA LEU A 4 8.77 -27.54 10.53
C LEU A 4 8.40 -26.57 9.40
N ILE A 5 7.93 -27.09 8.27
CA ILE A 5 7.47 -26.29 7.13
C ILE A 5 6.18 -25.54 7.50
N PHE A 6 5.24 -26.20 8.21
CA PHE A 6 4.02 -25.55 8.69
C PHE A 6 4.31 -24.44 9.71
N LEU A 7 5.28 -24.64 10.60
CA LEU A 7 5.72 -23.64 11.57
C LEU A 7 6.39 -22.45 10.89
N LEU A 8 7.21 -22.68 9.87
CA LEU A 8 7.86 -21.64 9.10
C LEU A 8 6.84 -20.81 8.29
N VAL A 9 5.87 -21.47 7.66
CA VAL A 9 4.80 -20.78 6.91
C VAL A 9 3.90 -19.98 7.87
N ALA A 10 3.55 -20.53 9.02
CA ALA A 10 2.78 -19.82 10.04
C ALA A 10 3.54 -18.61 10.60
N ALA A 11 4.86 -18.71 10.78
CA ALA A 11 5.70 -17.61 11.24
C ALA A 11 5.82 -16.49 10.20
N LEU A 12 5.86 -16.83 8.89
CA LEU A 12 5.86 -15.84 7.81
C LEU A 12 4.52 -15.09 7.70
N LEU A 13 3.41 -15.76 8.03
CA LEU A 13 2.06 -15.15 8.01
C LEU A 13 1.79 -14.28 9.26
N ALA A 14 2.59 -14.39 10.30
CA ALA A 14 2.46 -13.63 11.55
C ALA A 14 3.22 -12.30 11.56
N VAL A 15 3.70 -11.81 10.40
CA VAL A 15 4.37 -10.50 10.31
C VAL A 15 3.34 -9.42 10.65
N PRO A 16 3.48 -8.67 11.74
CA PRO A 16 2.60 -7.56 12.05
C PRO A 16 2.81 -6.48 10.99
N VAL A 17 1.88 -6.38 10.06
CA VAL A 17 1.83 -5.25 9.13
C VAL A 17 1.82 -3.98 9.96
N ALA A 18 2.76 -3.10 9.72
CA ALA A 18 2.99 -1.89 10.50
C ALA A 18 1.76 -0.97 10.47
N ARG A 19 0.83 -1.19 11.40
CA ARG A 19 -0.35 -0.34 11.59
C ARG A 19 -0.02 1.04 12.18
N ALA A 20 1.22 1.20 12.64
CA ALA A 20 1.70 2.48 13.18
C ALA A 20 1.72 3.57 12.09
N SER A 21 2.13 3.22 10.87
CA SER A 21 2.18 4.10 9.70
C SER A 21 0.77 4.56 9.23
N GLU A 22 -0.27 3.75 9.44
CA GLU A 22 -1.64 4.13 9.11
C GLU A 22 -2.16 5.27 10.01
N ARG A 23 -1.90 5.20 11.32
CA ARG A 23 -2.39 6.17 12.31
C ARG A 23 -1.56 7.46 12.36
N HIS A 24 -0.28 7.35 12.09
CA HIS A 24 0.69 8.45 12.16
C HIS A 24 1.57 8.45 10.90
N PRO A 25 0.98 8.75 9.73
CA PRO A 25 1.73 8.78 8.48
C PRO A 25 2.76 9.91 8.50
N THR A 26 3.89 9.68 7.84
CA THR A 26 4.88 10.72 7.60
C THR A 26 4.70 11.30 6.20
N LEU A 27 5.10 12.57 6.03
CA LEU A 27 5.06 13.22 4.72
C LEU A 27 5.92 12.44 3.70
N ASN A 28 7.12 12.05 4.08
CA ASN A 28 8.04 11.31 3.22
C ASN A 28 7.46 9.97 2.73
N GLU A 29 6.73 9.29 3.58
CA GLU A 29 6.04 8.04 3.24
C GLU A 29 4.94 8.27 2.20
N LEU A 30 4.09 9.26 2.42
CA LEU A 30 3.01 9.61 1.50
C LEU A 30 3.53 10.17 0.16
N GLU A 31 4.63 10.90 0.16
CA GLU A 31 5.27 11.39 -1.07
C GLU A 31 5.69 10.26 -2.02
N GLY A 32 6.10 9.11 -1.48
CA GLY A 32 6.43 7.93 -2.27
C GLY A 32 5.22 7.14 -2.78
N GLU A 33 4.06 7.34 -2.17
CA GLU A 33 2.81 6.62 -2.49
C GLU A 33 1.83 7.42 -3.34
N VAL A 34 2.06 8.72 -3.52
CA VAL A 34 1.19 9.64 -4.27
C VAL A 34 1.90 10.11 -5.52
N MET A 35 1.18 10.08 -6.64
CA MET A 35 1.66 10.55 -7.94
C MET A 35 1.46 12.05 -8.11
N CYS A 36 2.39 12.70 -8.80
CA CYS A 36 2.18 14.05 -9.32
C CYS A 36 1.33 13.94 -10.60
N PRO A 37 0.12 14.54 -10.66
CA PRO A 37 -0.78 14.35 -11.81
C PRO A 37 -0.24 14.89 -13.12
N VAL A 38 0.65 15.87 -13.10
CA VAL A 38 1.22 16.52 -14.30
C VAL A 38 2.67 16.14 -14.59
N CYS A 39 3.34 15.41 -13.67
CA CYS A 39 4.76 15.09 -13.77
C CYS A 39 5.03 13.65 -14.24
N GLY A 40 4.08 12.73 -14.04
CA GLY A 40 4.23 11.30 -14.34
C GLY A 40 5.15 10.55 -13.38
N THR A 41 5.54 11.16 -12.26
CA THR A 41 6.38 10.58 -11.20
C THR A 41 5.70 10.69 -9.85
N THR A 42 6.21 9.98 -8.84
CA THR A 42 5.77 10.16 -7.46
C THR A 42 6.19 11.54 -6.92
N LEU A 43 5.52 12.01 -5.87
CA LEU A 43 5.78 13.33 -5.31
C LEU A 43 7.21 13.52 -4.79
N ASP A 44 7.81 12.45 -4.24
CA ASP A 44 9.19 12.47 -3.74
C ASP A 44 10.22 12.75 -4.84
N GLN A 45 9.90 12.38 -6.07
CA GLN A 45 10.76 12.62 -7.25
C GLN A 45 10.41 13.88 -8.04
N SER A 46 9.45 14.67 -7.59
CA SER A 46 9.01 15.88 -8.27
C SER A 46 9.15 17.10 -7.40
N SER A 47 9.70 18.18 -7.99
CA SER A 47 9.79 19.51 -7.39
C SER A 47 8.92 20.54 -8.11
N SER A 48 8.01 20.11 -8.98
CA SER A 48 7.10 21.02 -9.71
C SER A 48 6.19 21.81 -8.75
N PRO A 49 5.70 22.99 -9.15
CA PRO A 49 4.75 23.75 -8.33
C PRO A 49 3.50 22.94 -7.94
N ALA A 50 3.00 22.09 -8.86
CA ALA A 50 1.86 21.22 -8.60
C ALA A 50 2.20 20.18 -7.52
N ALA A 51 3.36 19.53 -7.60
CA ALA A 51 3.82 18.57 -6.58
C ALA A 51 3.98 19.26 -5.22
N GLN A 52 4.56 20.45 -5.17
CA GLN A 52 4.73 21.22 -3.93
C GLN A 52 3.39 21.58 -3.29
N GLN A 53 2.39 21.91 -4.09
CA GLN A 53 1.05 22.19 -3.57
C GLN A 53 0.42 20.96 -2.92
N ILE A 54 0.49 19.79 -3.56
CA ILE A 54 -0.03 18.53 -3.01
C ILE A 54 0.71 18.15 -1.73
N LYS A 55 2.03 18.30 -1.69
CA LYS A 55 2.84 18.08 -0.48
C LYS A 55 2.39 18.95 0.69
N ARG A 56 2.09 20.23 0.45
CA ARG A 56 1.57 21.12 1.48
C ARG A 56 0.20 20.68 2.00
N VAL A 57 -0.69 20.23 1.12
CA VAL A 57 -2.00 19.70 1.50
C VAL A 57 -1.82 18.46 2.37
N ILE A 58 -0.98 17.52 1.97
CA ILE A 58 -0.69 16.31 2.76
C ILE A 58 -0.13 16.68 4.14
N ALA A 59 0.85 17.58 4.20
CA ALA A 59 1.46 18.01 5.45
C ALA A 59 0.43 18.64 6.40
N SER A 60 -0.49 19.46 5.88
CA SER A 60 -1.55 20.07 6.69
C SER A 60 -2.53 19.04 7.24
N ARG A 61 -2.82 17.98 6.49
CA ARG A 61 -3.69 16.91 6.93
C ARG A 61 -3.04 16.01 7.99
N ILE A 62 -1.76 15.72 7.84
CA ILE A 62 -0.98 15.03 8.87
C ILE A 62 -0.99 15.83 10.18
N ALA A 63 -0.78 17.14 10.11
CA ALA A 63 -0.83 18.03 11.26
C ALA A 63 -2.23 18.09 11.91
N ALA A 64 -3.29 17.92 11.12
CA ALA A 64 -4.67 17.84 11.61
C ALA A 64 -5.00 16.49 12.27
N GLY A 65 -4.14 15.50 12.20
CA GLY A 65 -4.33 14.18 12.80
C GLY A 65 -5.04 13.16 11.90
N ASP A 66 -5.15 13.42 10.59
CA ASP A 66 -5.76 12.50 9.65
C ASP A 66 -4.92 11.24 9.48
N THR A 67 -5.58 10.11 9.28
CA THR A 67 -4.90 8.84 8.99
C THR A 67 -4.45 8.79 7.53
N LYS A 68 -3.52 7.88 7.22
CA LYS A 68 -3.03 7.65 5.86
C LYS A 68 -4.17 7.38 4.88
N SER A 69 -5.11 6.50 5.25
CA SER A 69 -6.29 6.18 4.43
C SER A 69 -7.18 7.39 4.20
N GLN A 70 -7.40 8.22 5.22
CA GLN A 70 -8.21 9.44 5.08
C GLN A 70 -7.59 10.43 4.10
N ILE A 71 -6.28 10.64 4.19
CA ILE A 71 -5.55 11.53 3.28
C ILE A 71 -5.60 11.00 1.84
N LYS A 72 -5.34 9.71 1.63
CA LYS A 72 -5.41 9.09 0.31
C LYS A 72 -6.83 9.16 -0.28
N ASN A 73 -7.85 8.83 0.49
CA ASN A 73 -9.25 8.89 0.04
C ASN A 73 -9.64 10.31 -0.40
N GLN A 74 -9.18 11.32 0.30
CA GLN A 74 -9.42 12.70 -0.09
C GLN A 74 -8.73 13.06 -1.40
N LEU A 75 -7.46 12.67 -1.57
CA LEU A 75 -6.73 12.90 -2.81
C LEU A 75 -7.39 12.19 -4.00
N VAL A 76 -7.86 10.95 -3.81
CA VAL A 76 -8.62 10.22 -4.83
C VAL A 76 -9.92 10.92 -5.17
N ALA A 77 -10.64 11.46 -4.18
CA ALA A 77 -11.87 12.22 -4.42
C ALA A 77 -11.65 13.50 -5.24
N GLU A 78 -10.49 14.15 -5.08
CA GLU A 78 -10.15 15.40 -5.79
C GLU A 78 -9.52 15.16 -7.16
N TYR A 79 -8.65 14.17 -7.29
CA TYR A 79 -7.80 13.93 -8.48
C TYR A 79 -8.07 12.61 -9.20
N GLY A 80 -8.84 11.71 -8.61
CA GLY A 80 -9.10 10.37 -9.12
C GLY A 80 -8.09 9.31 -8.68
N ASP A 81 -8.38 8.04 -8.98
CA ASP A 81 -7.58 6.88 -8.53
C ASP A 81 -6.14 6.90 -9.06
N ALA A 82 -5.91 7.55 -10.21
CA ALA A 82 -4.59 7.65 -10.84
C ALA A 82 -3.56 8.43 -10.01
N ILE A 83 -4.01 9.15 -8.96
CA ILE A 83 -3.10 9.85 -8.05
C ILE A 83 -2.34 8.90 -7.11
N LEU A 84 -2.79 7.67 -6.95
CA LEU A 84 -2.10 6.67 -6.14
C LEU A 84 -1.06 5.93 -6.98
N ALA A 85 0.15 5.80 -6.46
CA ALA A 85 1.24 5.07 -7.12
C ALA A 85 0.97 3.56 -7.18
N ALA A 86 0.21 3.03 -6.22
CA ALA A 86 -0.26 1.65 -6.20
C ALA A 86 -1.78 1.61 -6.02
N PRO A 87 -2.49 0.69 -6.70
CA PRO A 87 -3.93 0.55 -6.55
C PRO A 87 -4.29 0.22 -5.10
N GLU A 88 -5.38 0.80 -4.62
CA GLU A 88 -5.91 0.46 -3.30
C GLU A 88 -6.42 -0.99 -3.25
N HIS A 89 -6.34 -1.60 -2.05
CA HIS A 89 -6.84 -2.94 -1.78
C HIS A 89 -8.38 -2.99 -1.70
N LYS A 90 -9.07 -2.44 -2.71
CA LYS A 90 -10.52 -2.38 -2.79
C LYS A 90 -11.03 -2.91 -4.13
N GLY A 91 -12.14 -3.65 -4.10
CA GLY A 91 -12.76 -4.18 -5.31
C GLY A 91 -11.83 -5.11 -6.10
N LEU A 92 -11.67 -4.84 -7.40
CA LEU A 92 -10.81 -5.63 -8.29
C LEU A 92 -9.32 -5.59 -7.90
N GLY A 93 -8.86 -4.54 -7.23
CA GLY A 93 -7.52 -4.45 -6.70
C GLY A 93 -7.23 -5.50 -5.63
N LEU A 94 -8.26 -5.90 -4.87
CA LEU A 94 -8.13 -6.97 -3.87
C LEU A 94 -7.80 -8.32 -4.52
N LEU A 95 -8.38 -8.63 -5.68
CA LEU A 95 -8.10 -9.84 -6.44
C LEU A 95 -6.64 -9.93 -6.88
N ALA A 96 -6.04 -8.82 -7.29
CA ALA A 96 -4.63 -8.76 -7.70
C ALA A 96 -3.68 -9.11 -6.55
N TRP A 97 -4.06 -8.83 -5.31
CA TRP A 97 -3.28 -9.17 -4.13
C TRP A 97 -3.50 -10.60 -3.63
N TRP A 98 -4.73 -11.12 -3.74
CA TRP A 98 -5.06 -12.46 -3.29
C TRP A 98 -4.68 -13.55 -4.30
N LEU A 99 -4.61 -13.25 -5.59
CA LEU A 99 -4.29 -14.20 -6.64
C LEU A 99 -2.93 -14.89 -6.44
N PRO A 100 -1.80 -14.15 -6.22
CA PRO A 100 -0.51 -14.80 -5.99
C PRO A 100 -0.49 -15.62 -4.69
N ILE A 101 -1.16 -15.17 -3.65
CA ILE A 101 -1.24 -15.89 -2.36
C ILE A 101 -2.00 -17.21 -2.55
N ALA A 102 -3.14 -17.18 -3.23
CA ALA A 102 -3.92 -18.38 -3.55
C ALA A 102 -3.11 -19.37 -4.42
N GLY A 103 -2.32 -18.86 -5.38
CA GLY A 103 -1.44 -19.68 -6.20
C GLY A 103 -0.35 -20.39 -5.39
N ILE A 104 0.27 -19.71 -4.46
CA ILE A 104 1.30 -20.29 -3.57
C ILE A 104 0.69 -21.36 -2.65
N ILE A 105 -0.49 -21.10 -2.08
CA ILE A 105 -1.20 -22.06 -1.23
C ILE A 105 -1.58 -23.32 -2.03
N ALA A 106 -2.14 -23.15 -3.22
CA ALA A 106 -2.50 -24.26 -4.10
C ALA A 106 -1.29 -25.12 -4.47
N ALA A 107 -0.18 -24.48 -4.84
CA ALA A 107 1.07 -25.18 -5.14
C ALA A 107 1.59 -25.97 -3.94
N ALA A 108 1.57 -25.37 -2.76
CA ALA A 108 1.99 -26.02 -1.52
C ALA A 108 1.13 -27.25 -1.17
N VAL A 109 -0.19 -27.15 -1.38
CA VAL A 109 -1.13 -28.27 -1.16
C VAL A 109 -0.85 -29.42 -2.16
N ILE A 110 -0.66 -29.10 -3.44
CA ILE A 110 -0.38 -30.10 -4.48
C ILE A 110 0.93 -30.84 -4.17
N VAL A 111 1.99 -30.13 -3.85
CA VAL A 111 3.28 -30.73 -3.49
C VAL A 111 3.17 -31.55 -2.19
N GLY A 112 2.43 -31.07 -1.21
CA GLY A 112 2.23 -31.77 0.06
C GLY A 112 1.35 -33.03 -0.04
N ALA A 113 0.39 -33.04 -0.97
CA ALA A 113 -0.49 -34.18 -1.20
C ALA A 113 0.14 -35.23 -2.15
N GLY A 114 1.04 -34.80 -3.03
CA GLY A 114 1.74 -35.71 -3.97
C GLY A 114 3.03 -36.33 -3.42
N ALA A 115 3.45 -35.90 -2.24
CA ALA A 115 4.59 -36.48 -1.53
C ALA A 115 4.14 -37.42 -0.41
#